data_83982b0db9e9866a5b4b45fe1471c4fe
#
_entry.id   83982b0db9e9866a5b4b45fe1471c4fe
#
_cell.length_a   1.000
_cell.length_b   1.000
_cell.length_c   1.000
_cell.angle_alpha   90.00
_cell.angle_beta   90.00
_cell.angle_gamma   90.00
#
_symmetry.space_group_name_H-M   'P 1'
#
loop_
_entity.id
_entity.type
_entity.pdbx_description
1 polymer ?
#
loop_
_entity_poly.entity_id
_entity_poly.type
_entity_poly.pdbx_seq_one_letter_code
_entity_poly.pdbx_strand_id
1 'polypeptide(L)'
;MSNENYVVVFPSIFAENKISLLMRNIKKILKINNQKYGEILRDGKLILVDANDPVFASTTIGLLFGIKQITIAKKIKNDFTTVVDEISKMGTSLLLKGERFYVNVQGVPKGYVTKDVELSATSSLIENNRKINAKPGTEEKHDKLLFAHITKSNAYVSIFSDKGLGGTVNNSQNQKVVCGIFDELSALACLETIKQGFEVKIVIVYQKQSELLNLVKILQKILPRTLQVRSEIEFYNVRRVLSNYDNPVTKNILLGKILSKIALKEKISFVGLPVSPLVFPSTLIKKLEVEIFDSGLVPHIPLSGIGSELFENAREIGLEKYIVKIEKIIQRKIVEYDTKKRIQHLQYALVQPSSKAVDSIMTSQKTVSVKLGPNIIHEILDALEVKH
;
A
#
# COMPACT_ATOMS: atom_id res chain seq x y z
N MET A 1 -2.46 27.20 -22.05
CA MET A 1 -2.76 27.79 -20.73
C MET A 1 -2.14 26.87 -19.70
N SER A 2 -1.15 27.32 -18.94
CA SER A 2 -0.59 26.52 -17.83
C SER A 2 -1.70 26.31 -16.82
N ASN A 3 -1.99 25.04 -16.46
CA ASN A 3 -2.88 24.74 -15.36
C ASN A 3 -2.35 25.44 -14.10
N GLU A 4 -3.16 26.23 -13.45
CA GLU A 4 -2.78 26.86 -12.16
C GLU A 4 -2.71 25.80 -11.04
N ASN A 5 -3.33 24.63 -11.23
CA ASN A 5 -3.44 23.56 -10.26
C ASN A 5 -2.50 22.40 -10.60
N TYR A 6 -1.73 21.99 -9.61
CA TYR A 6 -0.81 20.85 -9.68
C TYR A 6 -1.24 19.76 -8.72
N VAL A 7 -0.98 18.51 -9.07
CA VAL A 7 -0.90 17.45 -8.08
C VAL A 7 0.47 17.54 -7.41
N VAL A 8 0.48 17.85 -6.12
CA VAL A 8 1.69 18.00 -5.31
C VAL A 8 1.89 16.75 -4.49
N VAL A 9 2.99 16.06 -4.72
CA VAL A 9 3.35 14.82 -4.04
C VAL A 9 4.44 15.08 -3.01
N PHE A 10 4.17 14.68 -1.78
CA PHE A 10 5.09 14.73 -0.65
C PHE A 10 5.71 13.36 -0.47
N PRO A 11 6.99 13.17 -0.76
CA PRO A 11 7.66 11.90 -0.54
C PRO A 11 7.67 11.50 0.93
N SER A 12 7.63 10.20 1.21
CA SER A 12 7.88 9.67 2.54
C SER A 12 9.35 9.88 2.94
N ILE A 13 9.65 9.80 4.22
CA ILE A 13 11.03 9.92 4.73
C ILE A 13 11.96 8.87 4.08
N PHE A 14 11.44 7.68 3.75
CA PHE A 14 12.20 6.60 3.12
C PHE A 14 12.38 6.79 1.60
N ALA A 15 11.71 7.77 1.01
CA ALA A 15 11.78 8.08 -0.42
C ALA A 15 12.61 9.33 -0.73
N GLU A 16 13.01 10.12 0.26
CA GLU A 16 13.70 11.41 0.06
C GLU A 16 14.99 11.30 -0.74
N ASN A 17 15.75 10.24 -0.59
CA ASN A 17 16.96 9.97 -1.37
C ASN A 17 16.71 9.25 -2.70
N LYS A 18 15.44 8.92 -3.02
CA LYS A 18 15.01 8.18 -4.21
C LYS A 18 13.98 8.96 -5.05
N ILE A 19 13.96 10.30 -4.94
CA ILE A 19 12.97 11.16 -5.62
C ILE A 19 12.96 10.93 -7.14
N SER A 20 14.12 10.78 -7.78
CA SER A 20 14.20 10.52 -9.22
C SER A 20 13.53 9.21 -9.63
N LEU A 21 13.63 8.16 -8.79
CA LEU A 21 12.93 6.91 -9.00
C LEU A 21 11.43 7.09 -8.80
N LEU A 22 11.00 7.81 -7.76
CA LEU A 22 9.60 8.10 -7.50
C LEU A 22 8.97 8.88 -8.66
N MET A 23 9.64 9.91 -9.20
CA MET A 23 9.18 10.64 -10.39
C MET A 23 9.03 9.72 -11.61
N ARG A 24 9.96 8.79 -11.82
CA ARG A 24 9.86 7.79 -12.89
C ARG A 24 8.67 6.85 -12.68
N ASN A 25 8.42 6.44 -11.44
CA ASN A 25 7.28 5.58 -11.11
C ASN A 25 5.95 6.33 -11.27
N ILE A 26 5.89 7.63 -10.93
CA ILE A 26 4.73 8.48 -11.20
C ILE A 26 4.44 8.54 -12.71
N LYS A 27 5.45 8.80 -13.55
CA LYS A 27 5.30 8.77 -15.01
C LYS A 27 4.75 7.42 -15.49
N LYS A 28 5.27 6.33 -14.93
CA LYS A 28 4.88 4.96 -15.32
C LYS A 28 3.43 4.66 -14.93
N ILE A 29 3.02 4.96 -13.69
CA ILE A 29 1.67 4.66 -13.23
C ILE A 29 0.61 5.49 -13.95
N LEU A 30 0.88 6.76 -14.23
CA LEU A 30 0.01 7.62 -15.02
C LEU A 30 -0.21 7.06 -16.44
N LYS A 31 0.88 6.60 -17.10
CA LYS A 31 0.79 5.95 -18.41
C LYS A 31 -0.01 4.65 -18.38
N ILE A 32 0.21 3.80 -17.37
CA ILE A 32 -0.54 2.54 -17.20
C ILE A 32 -2.03 2.81 -17.10
N ASN A 33 -2.43 3.88 -16.41
CA ASN A 33 -3.84 4.24 -16.21
C ASN A 33 -4.37 5.25 -17.25
N ASN A 34 -3.66 5.44 -18.37
CA ASN A 34 -4.03 6.34 -19.47
C ASN A 34 -4.29 7.80 -19.04
N GLN A 35 -3.64 8.25 -17.96
CA GLN A 35 -3.75 9.63 -17.51
C GLN A 35 -2.84 10.55 -18.32
N LYS A 36 -3.41 11.63 -18.87
CA LYS A 36 -2.68 12.66 -19.61
C LYS A 36 -2.06 13.65 -18.62
N TYR A 37 -0.80 13.96 -18.80
CA TYR A 37 -0.07 14.94 -18.01
C TYR A 37 0.93 15.71 -18.88
N GLY A 38 1.20 16.94 -18.48
CA GLY A 38 2.23 17.78 -19.07
C GLY A 38 3.60 17.49 -18.45
N GLU A 39 4.08 18.38 -17.60
CA GLU A 39 5.39 18.26 -16.97
C GLU A 39 5.32 17.65 -15.57
N ILE A 40 6.39 16.95 -15.18
CA ILE A 40 6.61 16.52 -13.80
C ILE A 40 7.89 17.20 -13.33
N LEU A 41 7.72 18.13 -12.39
CA LEU A 41 8.77 19.02 -11.90
C LEU A 41 9.13 18.68 -10.45
N ARG A 42 10.26 19.23 -10.00
CA ARG A 42 10.69 19.14 -8.61
C ARG A 42 10.81 20.54 -8.02
N ASP A 43 10.25 20.75 -6.82
CA ASP A 43 10.47 21.97 -6.02
C ASP A 43 10.91 21.56 -4.61
N GLY A 44 12.21 21.66 -4.34
CA GLY A 44 12.82 21.15 -3.13
C GLY A 44 12.65 19.63 -2.98
N LYS A 45 11.90 19.20 -1.97
CA LYS A 45 11.53 17.78 -1.75
C LYS A 45 10.21 17.39 -2.42
N LEU A 46 9.44 18.33 -2.92
CA LEU A 46 8.15 18.09 -3.54
C LEU A 46 8.28 17.64 -5.00
N ILE A 47 7.32 16.86 -5.46
CA ILE A 47 7.12 16.53 -6.87
C ILE A 47 5.82 17.15 -7.31
N LEU A 48 5.86 17.91 -8.38
CA LEU A 48 4.73 18.62 -8.98
C LEU A 48 4.36 17.94 -10.28
N VAL A 49 3.10 17.58 -10.42
CA VAL A 49 2.57 16.95 -11.63
C VAL A 49 1.52 17.88 -12.25
N ASP A 50 1.81 18.38 -13.44
CA ASP A 50 0.84 19.09 -14.28
C ASP A 50 -0.05 18.07 -14.96
N ALA A 51 -1.23 17.80 -14.41
CA ALA A 51 -2.15 16.81 -14.93
C ALA A 51 -3.39 17.46 -15.54
N ASN A 52 -3.85 16.92 -16.67
CA ASN A 52 -5.07 17.40 -17.31
C ASN A 52 -6.30 17.22 -16.39
N ASP A 53 -6.33 16.11 -15.66
CA ASP A 53 -7.31 15.83 -14.62
C ASP A 53 -6.58 15.55 -13.29
N PRO A 54 -6.43 16.57 -12.42
CA PRO A 54 -5.70 16.42 -11.17
C PRO A 54 -6.33 15.42 -10.19
N VAL A 55 -7.66 15.23 -10.22
CA VAL A 55 -8.37 14.31 -9.33
C VAL A 55 -8.05 12.86 -9.67
N PHE A 56 -8.21 12.47 -10.93
CA PHE A 56 -7.86 11.12 -11.36
C PHE A 56 -6.35 10.86 -11.29
N ALA A 57 -5.53 11.86 -11.58
CA ALA A 57 -4.08 11.75 -11.44
C ALA A 57 -3.67 11.54 -9.99
N SER A 58 -4.22 12.29 -9.02
CA SER A 58 -3.91 12.13 -7.59
C SER A 58 -4.30 10.74 -7.09
N THR A 59 -5.48 10.24 -7.43
CA THR A 59 -5.93 8.87 -7.11
C THR A 59 -5.00 7.81 -7.70
N THR A 60 -4.59 7.98 -8.96
CA THR A 60 -3.66 7.06 -9.64
C THR A 60 -2.27 7.07 -8.97
N ILE A 61 -1.75 8.25 -8.63
CA ILE A 61 -0.47 8.41 -7.94
C ILE A 61 -0.54 7.81 -6.53
N GLY A 62 -1.69 7.90 -5.85
CA GLY A 62 -1.94 7.30 -4.54
C GLY A 62 -1.80 5.77 -4.49
N LEU A 63 -1.74 5.09 -5.64
CA LEU A 63 -1.42 3.66 -5.69
C LEU A 63 0.05 3.35 -5.39
N LEU A 64 0.94 4.34 -5.44
CA LEU A 64 2.37 4.18 -5.23
C LEU A 64 2.75 4.21 -3.75
N PHE A 65 3.78 3.44 -3.42
CA PHE A 65 4.51 3.58 -2.16
C PHE A 65 5.62 4.64 -2.26
N GLY A 66 6.12 5.07 -1.13
CA GLY A 66 7.11 6.16 -1.05
C GLY A 66 6.47 7.55 -0.99
N ILE A 67 5.17 7.63 -0.78
CA ILE A 67 4.41 8.87 -0.71
C ILE A 67 3.81 9.04 0.69
N LYS A 68 4.09 10.17 1.32
CA LYS A 68 3.52 10.56 2.61
C LYS A 68 2.13 11.18 2.45
N GLN A 69 1.97 12.05 1.45
CA GLN A 69 0.78 12.87 1.25
C GLN A 69 0.69 13.30 -0.22
N ILE A 70 -0.53 13.47 -0.70
CA ILE A 70 -0.82 14.03 -2.03
C ILE A 70 -1.84 15.15 -1.85
N THR A 71 -1.62 16.27 -2.53
CA THR A 71 -2.58 17.38 -2.55
C THR A 71 -2.82 17.84 -3.99
N ILE A 72 -3.99 18.42 -4.22
CA ILE A 72 -4.25 19.20 -5.44
C ILE A 72 -4.18 20.66 -5.01
N ALA A 73 -3.18 21.39 -5.49
CA ALA A 73 -2.85 22.71 -5.00
C ALA A 73 -2.61 23.72 -6.11
N LYS A 74 -3.02 24.94 -5.85
CA LYS A 74 -2.69 26.09 -6.67
C LYS A 74 -1.28 26.57 -6.33
N LYS A 75 -0.43 26.72 -7.35
CA LYS A 75 0.92 27.23 -7.21
C LYS A 75 0.90 28.76 -7.24
N ILE A 76 1.48 29.40 -6.23
CA ILE A 76 1.60 30.85 -6.10
C ILE A 76 3.02 31.24 -5.67
N LYS A 77 3.33 32.54 -5.67
CA LYS A 77 4.60 33.05 -5.15
C LYS A 77 4.69 32.86 -3.64
N ASN A 78 5.90 32.59 -3.14
CA ASN A 78 6.22 32.61 -1.72
C ASN A 78 6.31 34.07 -1.22
N ASP A 79 5.17 34.66 -0.97
CA ASP A 79 5.01 36.01 -0.42
C ASP A 79 3.89 35.99 0.62
N PHE A 80 4.11 36.63 1.76
CA PHE A 80 3.18 36.58 2.91
C PHE A 80 1.75 36.96 2.53
N THR A 81 1.60 38.15 1.94
CA THR A 81 0.28 38.67 1.55
C THR A 81 -0.40 37.78 0.53
N THR A 82 0.33 37.38 -0.51
CA THR A 82 -0.18 36.51 -1.57
C THR A 82 -0.69 35.15 -1.02
N VAL A 83 0.03 34.58 -0.04
CA VAL A 83 -0.37 33.30 0.56
C VAL A 83 -1.60 33.46 1.44
N VAL A 84 -1.66 34.50 2.27
CA VAL A 84 -2.81 34.82 3.12
C VAL A 84 -4.05 35.06 2.26
N ASP A 85 -3.94 35.88 1.21
CA ASP A 85 -5.05 36.22 0.33
C ASP A 85 -5.59 35.00 -0.42
N GLU A 86 -4.70 34.11 -0.93
CA GLU A 86 -5.15 32.92 -1.64
C GLU A 86 -5.83 31.91 -0.71
N ILE A 87 -5.31 31.70 0.53
CA ILE A 87 -5.98 30.85 1.52
C ILE A 87 -7.36 31.44 1.85
N SER A 88 -7.44 32.74 2.08
CA SER A 88 -8.69 33.44 2.43
C SER A 88 -9.71 33.39 1.30
N LYS A 89 -9.29 33.63 0.05
CA LYS A 89 -10.12 33.54 -1.14
C LYS A 89 -10.67 32.11 -1.33
N MET A 90 -9.80 31.12 -1.25
CA MET A 90 -10.17 29.72 -1.39
C MET A 90 -11.13 29.29 -0.28
N GLY A 91 -10.84 29.61 0.97
CA GLY A 91 -11.71 29.29 2.10
C GLY A 91 -13.08 29.97 2.01
N THR A 92 -13.13 31.25 1.63
CA THR A 92 -14.38 31.96 1.45
C THR A 92 -15.27 31.36 0.38
N SER A 93 -14.70 30.79 -0.68
CA SER A 93 -15.45 30.12 -1.76
C SER A 93 -16.01 28.75 -1.38
N LEU A 94 -15.48 28.11 -0.35
CA LEU A 94 -15.72 26.70 -0.04
C LEU A 94 -16.40 26.43 1.29
N LEU A 95 -16.34 27.39 2.22
CA LEU A 95 -16.95 27.26 3.53
C LEU A 95 -18.47 27.41 3.43
N LEU A 96 -19.18 26.49 4.07
CA LEU A 96 -20.62 26.50 4.21
C LEU A 96 -21.05 27.08 5.58
N LYS A 97 -22.35 27.37 5.71
CA LYS A 97 -22.91 27.91 6.93
C LYS A 97 -22.65 27.02 8.14
N GLY A 98 -21.99 27.58 9.16
CA GLY A 98 -21.72 26.92 10.44
C GLY A 98 -20.53 25.93 10.42
N GLU A 99 -19.86 25.73 9.28
CA GLU A 99 -18.69 24.86 9.22
C GLU A 99 -17.50 25.41 10.03
N ARG A 100 -16.70 24.48 10.52
CA ARG A 100 -15.41 24.77 11.16
C ARG A 100 -14.29 24.59 10.16
N PHE A 101 -13.39 25.55 10.09
CA PHE A 101 -12.22 25.47 9.24
C PHE A 101 -10.93 25.46 10.07
N TYR A 102 -9.94 24.76 9.56
CA TYR A 102 -8.59 24.74 10.15
C TYR A 102 -7.58 25.15 9.08
N VAL A 103 -6.76 26.16 9.39
CA VAL A 103 -5.66 26.60 8.51
C VAL A 103 -4.38 25.96 9.01
N ASN A 104 -3.72 25.20 8.15
CA ASN A 104 -2.43 24.54 8.43
C ASN A 104 -1.41 24.98 7.37
N VAL A 105 -0.35 25.63 7.82
CA VAL A 105 0.72 26.11 6.96
C VAL A 105 2.04 25.45 7.34
N GLN A 106 2.63 24.74 6.40
CA GLN A 106 3.88 24.01 6.59
C GLN A 106 4.97 24.52 5.64
N GLY A 107 6.21 24.19 5.93
CA GLY A 107 7.34 24.48 5.05
C GLY A 107 8.31 25.50 5.61
N VAL A 108 9.09 26.11 4.73
CA VAL A 108 10.17 27.03 5.10
C VAL A 108 10.00 28.34 4.31
N PRO A 109 9.18 29.27 4.83
CA PRO A 109 8.99 30.57 4.22
C PRO A 109 10.28 31.41 4.29
N LYS A 110 10.37 32.45 3.46
CA LYS A 110 11.49 33.39 3.44
C LYS A 110 11.04 34.73 3.97
N GLY A 111 11.57 35.15 5.12
CA GLY A 111 11.30 36.47 5.71
C GLY A 111 10.04 36.57 6.56
N TYR A 112 9.33 35.47 6.80
CA TYR A 112 8.18 35.39 7.69
C TYR A 112 8.05 33.98 8.29
N VAL A 113 7.13 33.75 9.21
CA VAL A 113 6.90 32.42 9.82
C VAL A 113 5.53 31.87 9.43
N THR A 114 5.42 30.55 9.34
CA THR A 114 4.17 29.88 8.94
C THR A 114 3.03 30.20 9.87
N LYS A 115 3.32 30.39 11.16
CA LYS A 115 2.31 30.67 12.18
C LYS A 115 1.62 32.03 11.96
N ASP A 116 2.34 33.04 11.49
CA ASP A 116 1.77 34.35 11.20
C ASP A 116 0.80 34.26 9.99
N VAL A 117 1.11 33.42 9.01
CA VAL A 117 0.22 33.14 7.87
C VAL A 117 -1.06 32.47 8.36
N GLU A 118 -0.96 31.45 9.23
CA GLU A 118 -2.11 30.76 9.81
C GLU A 118 -3.05 31.75 10.56
N LEU A 119 -2.46 32.58 11.41
CA LEU A 119 -3.22 33.58 12.19
C LEU A 119 -3.88 34.64 11.30
N SER A 120 -3.13 35.19 10.34
CA SER A 120 -3.64 36.21 9.43
C SER A 120 -4.74 35.68 8.50
N ALA A 121 -4.52 34.49 7.92
CA ALA A 121 -5.54 33.84 7.08
C ALA A 121 -6.77 33.45 7.89
N THR A 122 -6.62 32.98 9.13
CA THR A 122 -7.74 32.68 10.02
C THR A 122 -8.54 33.91 10.33
N SER A 123 -7.91 35.05 10.67
CA SER A 123 -8.57 36.31 10.95
C SER A 123 -9.34 36.83 9.72
N SER A 124 -8.70 36.79 8.54
CA SER A 124 -9.33 37.18 7.28
C SER A 124 -10.56 36.31 6.95
N LEU A 125 -10.46 34.99 7.18
CA LEU A 125 -11.57 34.07 6.97
C LEU A 125 -12.75 34.34 7.92
N ILE A 126 -12.51 34.67 9.19
CA ILE A 126 -13.54 35.04 10.14
C ILE A 126 -14.27 36.30 9.66
N GLU A 127 -13.50 37.30 9.22
CA GLU A 127 -14.08 38.56 8.72
C GLU A 127 -14.91 38.37 7.46
N ASN A 128 -14.38 37.67 6.48
CA ASN A 128 -15.03 37.46 5.19
C ASN A 128 -16.27 36.54 5.28
N ASN A 129 -16.34 35.69 6.30
CA ASN A 129 -17.38 34.68 6.45
C ASN A 129 -18.35 34.94 7.62
N ARG A 130 -18.43 36.16 8.13
CA ARG A 130 -19.34 36.55 9.23
C ARG A 130 -20.80 36.17 8.96
N LYS A 131 -21.27 36.34 7.71
CA LYS A 131 -22.67 36.05 7.32
C LYS A 131 -23.04 34.58 7.39
N ILE A 132 -22.09 33.70 7.15
CA ILE A 132 -22.30 32.24 7.18
C ILE A 132 -21.93 31.61 8.52
N ASN A 133 -21.44 32.41 9.49
CA ASN A 133 -21.07 31.98 10.84
C ASN A 133 -20.06 30.78 10.81
N ALA A 134 -19.14 30.77 9.84
CA ALA A 134 -18.04 29.86 9.84
C ALA A 134 -17.06 30.19 10.98
N LYS A 135 -16.52 29.17 11.65
CA LYS A 135 -15.70 29.32 12.86
C LYS A 135 -14.35 28.58 12.72
N PRO A 136 -13.28 29.09 13.33
CA PRO A 136 -12.07 28.36 13.42
C PRO A 136 -12.28 27.05 14.21
N GLY A 137 -11.69 25.97 13.72
CA GLY A 137 -11.61 24.67 14.35
C GLY A 137 -10.19 24.35 14.82
N THR A 138 -9.97 23.10 15.19
CA THR A 138 -8.66 22.56 15.57
C THR A 138 -8.26 21.46 14.60
N GLU A 139 -7.01 21.00 14.68
CA GLU A 139 -6.52 19.86 13.89
C GLU A 139 -7.42 18.63 14.02
N GLU A 140 -7.96 18.38 15.21
CA GLU A 140 -8.81 17.21 15.49
C GLU A 140 -10.30 17.44 15.17
N LYS A 141 -10.75 18.72 15.14
CA LYS A 141 -12.16 19.08 15.00
C LYS A 141 -12.35 20.22 13.99
N HIS A 142 -12.38 19.87 12.72
CA HIS A 142 -12.69 20.76 11.61
C HIS A 142 -13.50 20.04 10.54
N ASP A 143 -14.27 20.79 9.78
CA ASP A 143 -15.03 20.32 8.64
C ASP A 143 -14.25 20.53 7.34
N LYS A 144 -13.44 21.61 7.28
CA LYS A 144 -12.58 21.96 6.14
C LYS A 144 -11.15 22.23 6.59
N LEU A 145 -10.21 21.58 5.94
CA LEU A 145 -8.78 21.85 6.06
C LEU A 145 -8.35 22.77 4.92
N LEU A 146 -7.80 23.92 5.26
CA LEU A 146 -7.12 24.83 4.32
C LEU A 146 -5.62 24.64 4.52
N PHE A 147 -5.01 23.96 3.59
CA PHE A 147 -3.61 23.55 3.70
C PHE A 147 -2.73 24.35 2.76
N ALA A 148 -1.61 24.87 3.26
CA ALA A 148 -0.59 25.50 2.44
C ALA A 148 0.77 24.91 2.76
N HIS A 149 1.56 24.62 1.71
CA HIS A 149 2.96 24.22 1.85
C HIS A 149 3.86 25.22 1.15
N ILE A 150 4.82 25.75 1.89
CA ILE A 150 5.72 26.81 1.43
C ILE A 150 7.11 26.23 1.22
N THR A 151 7.62 26.39 0.00
CA THR A 151 9.01 26.11 -0.37
C THR A 151 9.82 27.40 -0.38
N LYS A 152 11.10 27.34 -0.70
CA LYS A 152 11.92 28.55 -0.84
C LYS A 152 11.43 29.50 -1.95
N SER A 153 10.79 28.99 -2.98
CA SER A 153 10.43 29.77 -4.18
C SER A 153 8.94 29.94 -4.36
N ASN A 154 8.13 28.99 -3.94
CA ASN A 154 6.70 28.96 -4.21
C ASN A 154 5.91 28.57 -2.96
N ALA A 155 4.60 28.83 -2.99
CA ALA A 155 3.66 28.25 -2.07
C ALA A 155 2.57 27.47 -2.84
N TYR A 156 2.06 26.44 -2.21
CA TYR A 156 1.04 25.53 -2.74
C TYR A 156 -0.15 25.52 -1.81
N VAL A 157 -1.25 26.15 -2.23
CA VAL A 157 -2.47 26.27 -1.43
C VAL A 157 -3.49 25.25 -1.89
N SER A 158 -4.01 24.47 -0.96
CA SER A 158 -4.89 23.33 -1.22
C SER A 158 -6.01 23.22 -0.20
N ILE A 159 -7.14 22.67 -0.64
CA ILE A 159 -8.29 22.28 0.20
C ILE A 159 -8.44 20.78 0.33
N PHE A 160 -7.67 20.04 -0.44
CA PHE A 160 -7.73 18.60 -0.52
C PHE A 160 -6.37 18.03 -0.18
N SER A 161 -6.35 17.06 0.69
CA SER A 161 -5.13 16.37 1.10
C SER A 161 -5.45 14.93 1.43
N ASP A 162 -4.83 14.02 0.69
CA ASP A 162 -4.89 12.59 0.95
C ASP A 162 -3.60 12.09 1.58
N LYS A 163 -3.75 11.20 2.56
CA LYS A 163 -2.63 10.47 3.14
C LYS A 163 -2.11 9.45 2.12
N GLY A 164 -0.82 9.45 1.87
CA GLY A 164 -0.17 8.40 1.06
C GLY A 164 0.07 7.13 1.87
N LEU A 165 0.38 6.04 1.18
CA LEU A 165 0.63 4.72 1.79
C LEU A 165 1.98 4.61 2.53
N GLY A 166 2.82 5.65 2.48
CA GLY A 166 4.14 5.63 3.11
C GLY A 166 5.10 4.63 2.46
N GLY A 167 5.96 4.03 3.28
CA GLY A 167 6.95 3.05 2.81
C GLY A 167 8.07 3.65 1.97
N THR A 168 8.84 2.79 1.30
CA THR A 168 9.87 3.19 0.35
C THR A 168 9.34 3.16 -1.09
N VAL A 169 10.10 3.69 -2.02
CA VAL A 169 9.69 3.76 -3.44
C VAL A 169 9.60 2.36 -4.05
N ASN A 170 8.52 2.08 -4.77
CA ASN A 170 8.33 0.80 -5.46
C ASN A 170 9.57 0.42 -6.28
N ASN A 171 9.94 -0.87 -6.24
CA ASN A 171 11.07 -1.45 -6.97
C ASN A 171 12.44 -0.81 -6.64
N SER A 172 12.56 -0.21 -5.47
CA SER A 172 13.78 0.49 -5.06
C SER A 172 14.88 -0.43 -4.51
N GLN A 173 14.55 -1.69 -4.21
CA GLN A 173 15.52 -2.69 -3.75
C GLN A 173 16.28 -3.35 -4.93
N ASN A 174 15.77 -3.20 -6.16
CA ASN A 174 16.29 -3.89 -7.36
C ASN A 174 16.36 -5.42 -7.19
N GLN A 175 15.50 -5.97 -6.35
CA GLN A 175 15.38 -7.39 -6.04
C GLN A 175 13.94 -7.82 -6.21
N LYS A 176 13.75 -9.10 -6.60
CA LYS A 176 12.44 -9.71 -6.77
C LYS A 176 12.20 -10.77 -5.70
N VAL A 177 10.97 -10.82 -5.19
CA VAL A 177 10.54 -11.78 -4.16
C VAL A 177 9.38 -12.61 -4.70
N VAL A 178 9.41 -13.90 -4.51
CA VAL A 178 8.25 -14.77 -4.78
C VAL A 178 7.31 -14.71 -3.60
N CYS A 179 6.08 -14.23 -3.82
CA CYS A 179 5.04 -14.08 -2.80
C CYS A 179 3.83 -14.96 -3.11
N GLY A 180 3.44 -15.80 -2.16
CA GLY A 180 2.23 -16.64 -2.27
C GLY A 180 1.05 -15.97 -1.57
N ILE A 181 -0.09 -15.91 -2.24
CA ILE A 181 -1.36 -15.45 -1.68
C ILE A 181 -2.31 -16.64 -1.59
N PHE A 182 -2.76 -16.97 -0.38
CA PHE A 182 -3.70 -18.06 -0.12
C PHE A 182 -4.72 -17.70 0.99
N ASP A 183 -4.48 -16.61 1.69
CA ASP A 183 -5.37 -16.01 2.69
C ASP A 183 -5.04 -14.51 2.86
N GLU A 184 -5.68 -13.89 3.81
CA GLU A 184 -5.56 -12.47 4.08
C GLU A 184 -4.20 -12.09 4.68
N LEU A 185 -3.61 -12.95 5.50
CA LEU A 185 -2.29 -12.70 6.10
C LEU A 185 -1.20 -12.73 5.02
N SER A 186 -1.28 -13.70 4.12
CA SER A 186 -0.35 -13.80 2.99
C SER A 186 -0.52 -12.64 1.99
N ALA A 187 -1.74 -12.13 1.82
CA ALA A 187 -1.99 -10.92 1.04
C ALA A 187 -1.33 -9.68 1.65
N LEU A 188 -1.42 -9.52 2.97
CA LEU A 188 -0.74 -8.45 3.71
C LEU A 188 0.78 -8.58 3.61
N ALA A 189 1.31 -9.80 3.72
CA ALA A 189 2.74 -10.05 3.54
C ALA A 189 3.22 -9.63 2.14
N CYS A 190 2.46 -9.94 1.10
CA CYS A 190 2.75 -9.51 -0.26
C CYS A 190 2.72 -7.98 -0.39
N LEU A 191 1.71 -7.30 0.17
CA LEU A 191 1.59 -5.85 0.17
C LEU A 191 2.78 -5.17 0.88
N GLU A 192 3.14 -5.65 2.07
CA GLU A 192 4.28 -5.13 2.82
C GLU A 192 5.61 -5.36 2.09
N THR A 193 5.76 -6.47 1.38
CA THR A 193 6.93 -6.71 0.52
C THR A 193 7.05 -5.65 -0.58
N ILE A 194 5.94 -5.28 -1.22
CA ILE A 194 5.92 -4.19 -2.23
C ILE A 194 6.23 -2.84 -1.56
N LYS A 195 5.65 -2.57 -0.37
CA LYS A 195 5.87 -1.35 0.41
C LYS A 195 7.32 -1.18 0.86
N GLN A 196 8.02 -2.29 1.09
CA GLN A 196 9.46 -2.31 1.39
C GLN A 196 10.33 -2.12 0.14
N GLY A 197 9.74 -1.96 -1.03
CA GLY A 197 10.41 -1.61 -2.29
C GLY A 197 10.91 -2.78 -3.12
N PHE A 198 10.45 -4.00 -2.83
CA PHE A 198 10.75 -5.16 -3.66
C PHE A 198 9.80 -5.25 -4.87
N GLU A 199 10.27 -5.82 -5.96
CA GLU A 199 9.41 -6.34 -7.01
C GLU A 199 8.86 -7.70 -6.56
N VAL A 200 7.62 -8.04 -6.92
CA VAL A 200 7.01 -9.31 -6.53
C VAL A 200 6.62 -10.17 -7.73
N LYS A 201 6.88 -11.48 -7.62
CA LYS A 201 6.24 -12.52 -8.42
C LYS A 201 5.11 -13.08 -7.57
N ILE A 202 3.86 -12.80 -7.96
CA ILE A 202 2.68 -13.24 -7.21
C ILE A 202 2.25 -14.63 -7.68
N VAL A 203 1.99 -15.49 -6.71
CA VAL A 203 1.51 -16.86 -6.90
C VAL A 203 0.25 -17.05 -6.05
N ILE A 204 -0.79 -17.61 -6.63
CA ILE A 204 -2.04 -17.94 -5.92
C ILE A 204 -2.06 -19.43 -5.58
N VAL A 205 -2.25 -19.73 -4.29
CA VAL A 205 -2.38 -21.11 -3.82
C VAL A 205 -3.78 -21.29 -3.21
N TYR A 206 -4.55 -22.24 -3.71
CA TYR A 206 -5.92 -22.46 -3.28
C TYR A 206 -6.23 -23.94 -3.09
N GLN A 207 -7.17 -24.23 -2.19
CA GLN A 207 -7.63 -25.59 -1.91
C GLN A 207 -8.99 -25.87 -2.57
N LYS A 208 -9.92 -24.92 -2.45
CA LYS A 208 -11.28 -25.05 -2.98
C LYS A 208 -11.53 -24.00 -4.06
N GLN A 209 -12.31 -24.37 -5.06
CA GLN A 209 -12.67 -23.44 -6.13
C GLN A 209 -13.47 -22.23 -5.60
N SER A 210 -14.25 -22.41 -4.53
CA SER A 210 -14.97 -21.33 -3.85
C SER A 210 -14.06 -20.27 -3.22
N GLU A 211 -12.80 -20.58 -2.95
CA GLU A 211 -11.81 -19.63 -2.40
C GLU A 211 -11.29 -18.68 -3.50
N LEU A 212 -11.29 -19.11 -4.77
CA LEU A 212 -10.70 -18.36 -5.88
C LEU A 212 -11.32 -16.99 -6.06
N LEU A 213 -12.64 -16.85 -5.98
CA LEU A 213 -13.31 -15.55 -6.11
C LEU A 213 -12.79 -14.54 -5.08
N ASN A 214 -12.60 -14.98 -3.84
CA ASN A 214 -12.09 -14.13 -2.78
C ASN A 214 -10.61 -13.77 -3.01
N LEU A 215 -9.78 -14.74 -3.37
CA LEU A 215 -8.36 -14.52 -3.65
C LEU A 215 -8.15 -13.60 -4.86
N VAL A 216 -9.00 -13.70 -5.89
CA VAL A 216 -8.94 -12.83 -7.06
C VAL A 216 -9.39 -11.41 -6.71
N LYS A 217 -10.41 -11.23 -5.84
CA LYS A 217 -10.78 -9.91 -5.31
C LYS A 217 -9.64 -9.25 -4.53
N ILE A 218 -8.94 -10.01 -3.71
CA ILE A 218 -7.74 -9.54 -3.00
C ILE A 218 -6.65 -9.14 -4.00
N LEU A 219 -6.40 -9.99 -4.97
CA LEU A 219 -5.39 -9.75 -6.01
C LEU A 219 -5.67 -8.46 -6.81
N GLN A 220 -6.94 -8.18 -7.14
CA GLN A 220 -7.36 -6.94 -7.80
C GLN A 220 -6.93 -5.68 -7.00
N LYS A 221 -6.85 -5.77 -5.68
CA LYS A 221 -6.42 -4.66 -4.82
C LYS A 221 -4.91 -4.49 -4.76
N ILE A 222 -4.15 -5.57 -4.95
CA ILE A 222 -2.68 -5.57 -4.84
C ILE A 222 -2.02 -5.27 -6.19
N LEU A 223 -2.51 -5.85 -7.28
CA LEU A 223 -1.90 -5.74 -8.62
C LEU A 223 -1.63 -4.30 -9.08
N PRO A 224 -2.54 -3.32 -8.90
CA PRO A 224 -2.28 -1.94 -9.32
C PRO A 224 -1.03 -1.32 -8.69
N ARG A 225 -0.60 -1.85 -7.54
CA ARG A 225 0.56 -1.36 -6.78
C ARG A 225 1.89 -1.97 -7.25
N THR A 226 1.85 -2.96 -8.13
CA THR A 226 3.09 -3.64 -8.61
C THR A 226 3.81 -2.89 -9.72
N LEU A 227 3.20 -1.84 -10.30
CA LEU A 227 3.72 -1.10 -11.46
C LEU A 227 3.95 -1.97 -12.72
N GLN A 228 3.24 -3.06 -12.86
CA GLN A 228 3.30 -3.94 -14.04
C GLN A 228 2.10 -3.66 -14.94
N VAL A 229 2.31 -3.52 -16.26
CA VAL A 229 1.23 -3.35 -17.25
C VAL A 229 0.47 -4.67 -17.42
N ARG A 230 1.21 -5.76 -17.40
CA ARG A 230 0.71 -7.13 -17.43
C ARG A 230 1.39 -7.92 -16.33
N SER A 231 0.65 -8.79 -15.68
CA SER A 231 1.16 -9.70 -14.65
C SER A 231 0.83 -11.12 -15.03
N GLU A 232 1.84 -11.97 -15.04
CA GLU A 232 1.65 -13.42 -15.16
C GLU A 232 1.50 -13.99 -13.76
N ILE A 233 0.31 -14.51 -13.49
CA ILE A 233 -0.05 -15.06 -12.19
C ILE A 233 -0.21 -16.56 -12.33
N GLU A 234 0.47 -17.27 -11.46
CA GLU A 234 0.43 -18.73 -11.41
C GLU A 234 -0.53 -19.16 -10.30
N PHE A 235 -1.39 -20.12 -10.64
CA PHE A 235 -2.40 -20.68 -9.76
C PHE A 235 -2.09 -22.14 -9.49
N TYR A 236 -2.00 -22.53 -8.22
CA TYR A 236 -1.69 -23.87 -7.78
C TYR A 236 -2.78 -24.44 -6.90
N ASN A 237 -3.37 -25.59 -7.28
CA ASN A 237 -4.36 -26.30 -6.50
C ASN A 237 -3.70 -27.28 -5.55
N VAL A 238 -3.84 -27.05 -4.24
CA VAL A 238 -3.24 -27.87 -3.19
C VAL A 238 -4.22 -28.86 -2.55
N ARG A 239 -5.46 -28.98 -3.06
CA ARG A 239 -6.54 -29.78 -2.47
C ARG A 239 -6.12 -31.23 -2.21
N ARG A 240 -5.50 -31.89 -3.19
CA ARG A 240 -5.09 -33.31 -3.11
C ARG A 240 -4.07 -33.57 -1.99
N VAL A 241 -3.21 -32.61 -1.71
CA VAL A 241 -2.20 -32.75 -0.65
C VAL A 241 -2.74 -32.31 0.70
N LEU A 242 -3.51 -31.23 0.75
CA LEU A 242 -4.03 -30.68 2.01
C LEU A 242 -5.27 -31.37 2.53
N SER A 243 -5.98 -32.18 1.71
CA SER A 243 -7.12 -32.98 2.22
C SER A 243 -6.73 -33.89 3.40
N ASN A 244 -5.46 -34.24 3.50
CA ASN A 244 -4.92 -35.06 4.59
C ASN A 244 -4.33 -34.22 5.75
N TYR A 245 -4.31 -32.87 5.63
CA TYR A 245 -3.62 -32.00 6.57
C TYR A 245 -4.39 -30.66 6.72
N ASP A 246 -5.27 -30.59 7.69
CA ASP A 246 -6.05 -29.36 7.95
C ASP A 246 -5.40 -28.44 9.02
N ASN A 247 -4.07 -28.41 9.06
CA ASN A 247 -3.31 -27.66 10.05
C ASN A 247 -2.66 -26.43 9.40
N PRO A 248 -2.83 -25.20 9.94
CA PRO A 248 -2.19 -23.97 9.46
C PRO A 248 -0.66 -24.06 9.37
N VAL A 249 -0.02 -24.82 10.26
CA VAL A 249 1.45 -25.05 10.25
C VAL A 249 1.88 -25.82 9.01
N THR A 250 1.22 -26.96 8.72
CA THR A 250 1.51 -27.76 7.52
C THR A 250 1.25 -26.98 6.24
N LYS A 251 0.22 -26.15 6.21
CA LYS A 251 -0.09 -25.26 5.09
C LYS A 251 1.06 -24.29 4.82
N ASN A 252 1.61 -23.66 5.85
CA ASN A 252 2.74 -22.74 5.69
C ASN A 252 4.04 -23.46 5.26
N ILE A 253 4.30 -24.68 5.77
CA ILE A 253 5.44 -25.48 5.34
C ILE A 253 5.28 -25.85 3.85
N LEU A 254 4.12 -26.33 3.44
CA LEU A 254 3.85 -26.66 2.05
C LEU A 254 4.02 -25.43 1.14
N LEU A 255 3.48 -24.30 1.57
CA LEU A 255 3.64 -23.04 0.84
C LEU A 255 5.10 -22.65 0.67
N GLY A 256 5.89 -22.68 1.76
CA GLY A 256 7.33 -22.42 1.70
C GLY A 256 8.04 -23.27 0.65
N LYS A 257 7.74 -24.58 0.61
CA LYS A 257 8.31 -25.52 -0.38
C LYS A 257 7.89 -25.21 -1.82
N ILE A 258 6.62 -24.88 -2.05
CA ILE A 258 6.12 -24.47 -3.38
C ILE A 258 6.83 -23.21 -3.84
N LEU A 259 6.86 -22.18 -2.98
CA LEU A 259 7.48 -20.90 -3.32
C LEU A 259 8.99 -21.04 -3.57
N SER A 260 9.69 -21.90 -2.79
CA SER A 260 11.10 -22.18 -3.01
C SER A 260 11.34 -22.83 -4.38
N LYS A 261 10.51 -23.81 -4.79
CA LYS A 261 10.62 -24.40 -6.12
C LYS A 261 10.38 -23.41 -7.25
N ILE A 262 9.41 -22.53 -7.09
CA ILE A 262 9.13 -21.45 -8.05
C ILE A 262 10.31 -20.50 -8.11
N ALA A 263 10.85 -20.09 -6.97
CA ALA A 263 11.98 -19.18 -6.89
C ALA A 263 13.22 -19.75 -7.61
N LEU A 264 13.53 -21.02 -7.39
CA LEU A 264 14.63 -21.71 -8.10
C LEU A 264 14.38 -21.78 -9.62
N LYS A 265 13.16 -22.14 -10.04
CA LYS A 265 12.77 -22.20 -11.46
C LYS A 265 12.92 -20.85 -12.15
N GLU A 266 12.46 -19.77 -11.49
CA GLU A 266 12.46 -18.40 -12.01
C GLU A 266 13.78 -17.65 -11.74
N LYS A 267 14.76 -18.30 -11.10
CA LYS A 267 16.05 -17.70 -10.71
C LYS A 267 15.88 -16.46 -9.83
N ILE A 268 14.90 -16.48 -8.94
CA ILE A 268 14.63 -15.44 -7.95
C ILE A 268 15.25 -15.88 -6.63
N SER A 269 16.06 -15.02 -6.01
CA SER A 269 16.78 -15.37 -4.79
C SER A 269 15.94 -15.27 -3.50
N PHE A 270 14.84 -14.52 -3.51
CA PHE A 270 14.07 -14.24 -2.30
C PHE A 270 12.70 -14.92 -2.30
N VAL A 271 12.33 -15.48 -1.14
CA VAL A 271 11.02 -16.10 -0.90
C VAL A 271 10.31 -15.39 0.24
N GLY A 272 9.15 -14.81 -0.05
CA GLY A 272 8.30 -14.11 0.92
C GLY A 272 7.51 -15.11 1.78
N LEU A 273 7.75 -15.11 3.09
CA LEU A 273 7.04 -15.94 4.06
C LEU A 273 5.94 -15.14 4.73
N PRO A 274 4.66 -15.55 4.62
CA PRO A 274 3.54 -14.87 5.25
C PRO A 274 3.39 -15.28 6.72
N VAL A 275 4.46 -15.16 7.47
CA VAL A 275 4.49 -15.50 8.89
C VAL A 275 4.83 -14.29 9.74
N SER A 276 4.28 -14.26 10.96
CA SER A 276 4.57 -13.23 11.94
C SER A 276 4.81 -13.88 13.30
N PRO A 277 5.81 -13.42 14.09
CA PRO A 277 6.04 -13.90 15.46
C PRO A 277 4.83 -13.71 16.36
N LEU A 278 3.94 -12.76 16.07
CA LEU A 278 2.70 -12.54 16.81
C LEU A 278 1.64 -13.63 16.54
N VAL A 279 1.74 -14.31 15.40
CA VAL A 279 0.75 -15.33 14.98
C VAL A 279 1.29 -16.74 15.08
N PHE A 280 2.56 -16.95 14.76
CA PHE A 280 3.21 -18.26 14.68
C PHE A 280 4.32 -18.40 15.71
N PRO A 281 4.56 -19.63 16.24
CA PRO A 281 5.69 -19.89 17.12
C PRO A 281 7.03 -19.63 16.42
N SER A 282 7.99 -19.08 17.16
CA SER A 282 9.35 -18.81 16.65
C SER A 282 10.07 -20.08 16.13
N THR A 283 9.76 -21.25 16.70
CA THR A 283 10.29 -22.54 16.25
C THR A 283 9.85 -22.90 14.84
N LEU A 284 8.59 -22.59 14.46
CA LEU A 284 8.10 -22.78 13.10
C LEU A 284 8.78 -21.80 12.14
N ILE A 285 8.85 -20.51 12.53
CA ILE A 285 9.47 -19.49 11.70
C ILE A 285 10.91 -19.86 11.40
N LYS A 286 11.70 -20.19 12.45
CA LYS A 286 13.09 -20.62 12.31
C LYS A 286 13.21 -21.83 11.39
N LYS A 287 12.29 -22.80 11.49
CA LYS A 287 12.33 -23.98 10.62
C LYS A 287 12.13 -23.62 9.17
N LEU A 288 11.15 -22.76 8.86
CA LEU A 288 10.90 -22.28 7.49
C LEU A 288 12.09 -21.48 6.94
N GLU A 289 12.70 -20.63 7.76
CA GLU A 289 13.90 -19.88 7.38
C GLU A 289 15.06 -20.79 7.03
N VAL A 290 15.33 -21.80 7.86
CA VAL A 290 16.42 -22.78 7.63
C VAL A 290 16.15 -23.58 6.35
N GLU A 291 14.93 -24.10 6.15
CA GLU A 291 14.58 -24.88 4.95
C GLU A 291 14.78 -24.07 3.65
N ILE A 292 14.43 -22.77 3.66
CA ILE A 292 14.63 -21.90 2.50
C ILE A 292 16.12 -21.60 2.31
N PHE A 293 16.84 -21.29 3.38
CA PHE A 293 18.27 -21.00 3.34
C PHE A 293 19.08 -22.20 2.85
N ASP A 294 18.78 -23.40 3.33
CA ASP A 294 19.41 -24.66 2.89
C ASP A 294 19.15 -24.97 1.41
N SER A 295 18.08 -24.40 0.84
CA SER A 295 17.80 -24.48 -0.61
C SER A 295 18.59 -23.45 -1.43
N GLY A 296 19.48 -22.66 -0.82
CA GLY A 296 20.24 -21.60 -1.48
C GLY A 296 19.44 -20.33 -1.74
N LEU A 297 18.32 -20.15 -1.05
CA LEU A 297 17.43 -18.99 -1.18
C LEU A 297 17.44 -18.14 0.10
N VAL A 298 16.97 -16.90 -0.01
CA VAL A 298 16.90 -15.95 1.10
C VAL A 298 15.45 -15.84 1.59
N PRO A 299 15.15 -16.23 2.84
CA PRO A 299 13.82 -16.02 3.41
C PRO A 299 13.58 -14.52 3.66
N HIS A 300 12.41 -14.02 3.28
CA HIS A 300 11.95 -12.67 3.53
C HIS A 300 10.68 -12.70 4.36
N ILE A 301 10.69 -12.10 5.57
CA ILE A 301 9.57 -12.07 6.50
C ILE A 301 9.04 -10.64 6.63
N PRO A 302 8.13 -10.21 5.76
CA PRO A 302 7.64 -8.83 5.74
C PRO A 302 6.80 -8.46 6.97
N LEU A 303 6.23 -9.46 7.66
CA LEU A 303 5.38 -9.28 8.84
C LEU A 303 6.13 -9.55 10.16
N SER A 304 7.42 -9.24 10.22
CA SER A 304 8.22 -9.36 11.45
C SER A 304 7.71 -8.45 12.58
N GLY A 305 7.12 -7.30 12.24
CA GLY A 305 6.39 -6.43 13.15
C GLY A 305 4.99 -6.12 12.62
N ILE A 306 3.96 -6.20 13.47
CA ILE A 306 2.59 -5.83 13.14
C ILE A 306 2.23 -4.60 13.98
N GLY A 307 2.09 -3.44 13.34
CA GLY A 307 1.65 -2.20 13.94
C GLY A 307 0.29 -1.73 13.41
N SER A 308 -0.24 -0.65 13.99
CA SER A 308 -1.50 -0.04 13.54
C SER A 308 -1.46 0.37 12.06
N GLU A 309 -0.31 0.83 11.58
CA GLU A 309 -0.11 1.24 10.19
C GLU A 309 -0.36 0.08 9.19
N LEU A 310 0.01 -1.16 9.55
CA LEU A 310 -0.29 -2.32 8.73
C LEU A 310 -1.81 -2.51 8.56
N PHE A 311 -2.55 -2.35 9.64
CA PHE A 311 -4.01 -2.48 9.62
C PHE A 311 -4.67 -1.33 8.86
N GLU A 312 -4.17 -0.10 8.99
CA GLU A 312 -4.65 1.04 8.18
C GLU A 312 -4.45 0.76 6.69
N ASN A 313 -3.26 0.34 6.28
CA ASN A 313 -2.95 -0.02 4.89
C ASN A 313 -3.85 -1.16 4.39
N ALA A 314 -4.15 -2.15 5.24
CA ALA A 314 -5.04 -3.25 4.90
C ALA A 314 -6.49 -2.77 4.70
N ARG A 315 -6.98 -1.82 5.52
CA ARG A 315 -8.29 -1.20 5.33
C ARG A 315 -8.36 -0.46 3.99
N GLU A 316 -7.36 0.32 3.65
CA GLU A 316 -7.29 1.06 2.39
C GLU A 316 -7.34 0.15 1.15
N ILE A 317 -6.82 -1.07 1.24
CA ILE A 317 -6.92 -2.05 0.14
C ILE A 317 -8.17 -2.93 0.22
N GLY A 318 -9.10 -2.65 1.14
CA GLY A 318 -10.37 -3.36 1.25
C GLY A 318 -10.28 -4.74 1.92
N LEU A 319 -9.29 -4.94 2.79
CA LEU A 319 -9.14 -6.15 3.61
C LEU A 319 -9.77 -6.03 5.00
N GLU A 320 -10.67 -5.08 5.21
CA GLU A 320 -11.29 -4.80 6.52
C GLU A 320 -11.92 -6.03 7.19
N LYS A 321 -12.65 -6.84 6.40
CA LYS A 321 -13.32 -8.05 6.92
C LYS A 321 -12.36 -9.05 7.55
N TYR A 322 -11.11 -9.00 7.16
CA TYR A 322 -10.05 -9.93 7.53
C TYR A 322 -9.20 -9.41 8.67
N ILE A 323 -9.06 -8.09 8.80
CA ILE A 323 -8.31 -7.45 9.87
C ILE A 323 -8.86 -7.84 11.22
N VAL A 324 -10.17 -7.77 11.41
CA VAL A 324 -10.85 -8.17 12.66
C VAL A 324 -10.52 -9.63 13.03
N LYS A 325 -10.37 -10.50 12.04
CA LYS A 325 -9.98 -11.90 12.26
C LYS A 325 -8.52 -12.02 12.70
N ILE A 326 -7.62 -11.26 12.08
CA ILE A 326 -6.20 -11.23 12.43
C ILE A 326 -6.00 -10.59 13.80
N GLU A 327 -6.66 -9.47 14.10
CA GLU A 327 -6.64 -8.80 15.39
C GLU A 327 -7.13 -9.75 16.52
N LYS A 328 -8.23 -10.48 16.31
CA LYS A 328 -8.71 -11.49 17.26
C LYS A 328 -7.70 -12.62 17.48
N ILE A 329 -6.99 -13.05 16.44
CA ILE A 329 -5.95 -14.09 16.55
C ILE A 329 -4.79 -13.55 17.39
N ILE A 330 -4.36 -12.32 17.14
CA ILE A 330 -3.27 -11.67 17.87
C ILE A 330 -3.66 -11.48 19.33
N GLN A 331 -4.85 -10.93 19.60
CA GLN A 331 -5.36 -10.70 20.96
C GLN A 331 -5.49 -12.01 21.74
N ARG A 332 -6.05 -13.07 21.13
CA ARG A 332 -6.15 -14.39 21.77
C ARG A 332 -4.77 -14.96 22.13
N LYS A 333 -3.77 -14.79 21.25
CA LYS A 333 -2.42 -15.31 21.50
C LYS A 333 -1.67 -14.54 22.58
N ILE A 334 -1.88 -13.25 22.71
CA ILE A 334 -1.32 -12.44 23.81
C ILE A 334 -1.86 -12.94 25.16
N VAL A 335 -3.12 -13.38 25.22
CA VAL A 335 -3.75 -13.93 26.43
C VAL A 335 -3.36 -15.40 26.68
N GLU A 336 -3.10 -16.19 25.63
CA GLU A 336 -2.82 -17.63 25.71
C GLU A 336 -1.31 -17.98 25.73
N TYR A 337 -0.41 -17.05 25.98
CA TYR A 337 1.05 -17.29 26.03
C TYR A 337 1.48 -18.19 27.21
N ASP A 338 0.53 -18.60 28.06
CA ASP A 338 0.74 -19.51 29.19
C ASP A 338 0.35 -20.95 28.85
N THR A 339 1.13 -21.66 28.03
CA THR A 339 1.03 -23.13 28.10
C THR A 339 2.13 -23.90 27.36
N LYS A 340 2.96 -24.56 28.15
CA LYS A 340 3.81 -25.71 27.76
C LYS A 340 3.07 -26.81 26.96
N LYS A 341 1.76 -26.95 27.11
CA LYS A 341 0.91 -27.94 26.40
C LYS A 341 0.82 -27.70 24.88
N ARG A 342 0.88 -26.47 24.42
CA ARG A 342 0.75 -26.17 22.97
C ARG A 342 2.03 -26.45 22.17
N ILE A 343 3.20 -26.37 22.81
CA ILE A 343 4.49 -26.69 22.17
C ILE A 343 4.58 -28.19 21.84
N GLN A 344 4.07 -29.07 22.73
CA GLN A 344 4.00 -30.50 22.46
C GLN A 344 3.06 -30.86 21.30
N HIS A 345 1.87 -30.24 21.22
CA HIS A 345 0.96 -30.44 20.09
C HIS A 345 1.54 -29.96 18.74
N LEU A 346 2.34 -28.90 18.73
CA LEU A 346 3.04 -28.44 17.53
C LEU A 346 4.17 -29.36 17.08
N GLN A 347 4.86 -30.03 18.01
CA GLN A 347 5.89 -31.01 17.68
C GLN A 347 5.33 -32.27 17.02
N TYR A 348 4.11 -32.72 17.41
CA TYR A 348 3.43 -33.87 16.79
C TYR A 348 2.76 -33.54 15.44
N ALA A 349 2.44 -32.26 15.17
CA ALA A 349 1.76 -31.83 13.95
C ALA A 349 2.68 -31.55 12.75
N LEU A 350 4.00 -31.75 12.89
CA LEU A 350 4.99 -31.46 11.84
C LEU A 350 5.12 -32.62 10.82
N VAL A 351 3.99 -33.11 10.30
CA VAL A 351 4.04 -33.98 9.13
C VAL A 351 4.47 -33.14 7.93
N GLN A 352 5.67 -33.41 7.45
CA GLN A 352 6.21 -32.71 6.28
C GLN A 352 5.58 -33.27 5.00
N PRO A 353 5.06 -32.38 4.11
CA PRO A 353 4.68 -32.81 2.77
C PRO A 353 5.90 -33.40 2.06
N SER A 354 5.74 -34.59 1.46
CA SER A 354 6.81 -35.25 0.72
C SER A 354 7.17 -34.44 -0.52
N SER A 355 8.40 -34.58 -1.01
CA SER A 355 8.82 -33.96 -2.27
C SER A 355 7.93 -34.36 -3.44
N LYS A 356 7.49 -35.63 -3.50
CA LYS A 356 6.54 -36.11 -4.51
C LYS A 356 5.20 -35.39 -4.47
N ALA A 357 4.69 -35.06 -3.26
CA ALA A 357 3.46 -34.31 -3.11
C ALA A 357 3.60 -32.87 -3.63
N VAL A 358 4.73 -32.22 -3.35
CA VAL A 358 5.04 -30.89 -3.89
C VAL A 358 5.18 -30.94 -5.42
N ASP A 359 5.85 -31.96 -5.97
CA ASP A 359 5.99 -32.14 -7.43
C ASP A 359 4.63 -32.29 -8.12
N SER A 360 3.71 -33.06 -7.52
CA SER A 360 2.35 -33.20 -8.06
C SER A 360 1.56 -31.90 -8.08
N ILE A 361 1.82 -30.98 -7.13
CA ILE A 361 1.21 -29.64 -7.12
C ILE A 361 1.81 -28.78 -8.24
N MET A 362 3.13 -28.85 -8.43
CA MET A 362 3.81 -28.08 -9.48
C MET A 362 3.29 -28.43 -10.89
N THR A 363 2.89 -29.70 -11.11
CA THR A 363 2.27 -30.11 -12.39
C THR A 363 0.83 -29.61 -12.58
N SER A 364 0.16 -29.16 -11.51
CA SER A 364 -1.20 -28.61 -11.56
C SER A 364 -1.26 -27.10 -11.87
N GLN A 365 -0.11 -26.51 -12.22
CA GLN A 365 0.02 -25.09 -12.52
C GLN A 365 -0.91 -24.65 -13.66
N LYS A 366 -1.68 -23.58 -13.41
CA LYS A 366 -2.34 -22.78 -14.43
C LYS A 366 -1.75 -21.39 -14.41
N THR A 367 -1.37 -20.84 -15.57
CA THR A 367 -0.83 -19.49 -15.68
C THR A 367 -1.85 -18.60 -16.38
N VAL A 368 -2.16 -17.45 -15.79
CA VAL A 368 -3.06 -16.46 -16.36
C VAL A 368 -2.30 -15.16 -16.54
N SER A 369 -2.29 -14.63 -17.77
CA SER A 369 -1.74 -13.32 -18.08
C SER A 369 -2.84 -12.26 -17.96
N VAL A 370 -2.69 -11.35 -17.02
CA VAL A 370 -3.70 -10.35 -16.67
C VAL A 370 -3.19 -8.96 -17.03
N LYS A 371 -4.00 -8.20 -17.75
CA LYS A 371 -3.76 -6.77 -17.96
C LYS A 371 -4.42 -5.97 -16.83
N LEU A 372 -3.71 -4.99 -16.26
CA LEU A 372 -4.30 -4.11 -15.27
C LEU A 372 -5.50 -3.33 -15.85
N GLY A 373 -6.64 -3.39 -15.16
CA GLY A 373 -7.88 -2.76 -15.60
C GLY A 373 -9.09 -3.17 -14.74
N PRO A 374 -10.28 -2.66 -15.04
CA PRO A 374 -11.48 -2.95 -14.25
C PRO A 374 -11.95 -4.41 -14.35
N ASN A 375 -11.60 -5.12 -15.44
CA ASN A 375 -12.09 -6.46 -15.73
C ASN A 375 -11.21 -7.61 -15.22
N ILE A 376 -10.20 -7.31 -14.39
CA ILE A 376 -9.22 -8.30 -13.88
C ILE A 376 -9.91 -9.55 -13.30
N ILE A 377 -10.98 -9.39 -12.53
CA ILE A 377 -11.67 -10.50 -11.89
C ILE A 377 -12.25 -11.45 -12.94
N HIS A 378 -12.99 -10.91 -13.92
CA HIS A 378 -13.62 -11.70 -14.97
C HIS A 378 -12.58 -12.40 -15.84
N GLU A 379 -11.52 -11.68 -16.27
CA GLU A 379 -10.44 -12.26 -17.08
C GLU A 379 -9.77 -13.45 -16.38
N ILE A 380 -9.55 -13.37 -15.06
CA ILE A 380 -8.93 -14.45 -14.29
C ILE A 380 -9.91 -15.63 -14.14
N LEU A 381 -11.15 -15.36 -13.74
CA LEU A 381 -12.11 -16.43 -13.48
C LEU A 381 -12.49 -17.18 -14.76
N ASP A 382 -12.64 -16.48 -15.87
CA ASP A 382 -12.90 -17.09 -17.19
C ASP A 382 -11.72 -17.95 -17.65
N ALA A 383 -10.48 -17.45 -17.49
CA ALA A 383 -9.28 -18.23 -17.81
C ALA A 383 -9.09 -19.48 -16.94
N LEU A 384 -9.64 -19.47 -15.73
CA LEU A 384 -9.61 -20.61 -14.82
C LEU A 384 -10.83 -21.54 -14.97
N GLU A 385 -11.78 -21.22 -15.86
CA GLU A 385 -13.03 -21.98 -16.08
C GLU A 385 -13.89 -22.07 -14.80
N VAL A 386 -13.88 -21.04 -13.98
CA VAL A 386 -14.69 -20.96 -12.77
C VAL A 386 -16.07 -20.42 -13.14
N LYS A 387 -17.11 -21.21 -12.93
CA LYS A 387 -18.50 -20.74 -13.08
C LYS A 387 -18.79 -19.66 -12.04
N HIS A 388 -19.31 -18.53 -12.49
CA HIS A 388 -19.70 -17.37 -11.67
C HIS A 388 -20.97 -17.64 -10.86
#